data_a7321b00e58efd1a2e12e02f82262c69
#
_entry.id   a7321b00e58efd1a2e12e02f82262c69
#
_cell.length_a   1.000
_cell.length_b   1.000
_cell.length_c   1.000
_cell.angle_alpha   90.00
_cell.angle_beta   90.00
_cell.angle_gamma   90.00
#
_symmetry.space_group_name_H-M   'P 1'
#
loop_
_entity.id
_entity.type
_entity.pdbx_description
1 polymer ?
#
loop_
_entity_poly.entity_id
_entity_poly.type
_entity_poly.pdbx_seq_one_letter_code
_entity_poly.pdbx_strand_id
1 'polypeptide(L)'
;MKKILLASTVVLSMAGFAKTSVYAEESQVTKKTQITDVVEKKEEATPKKEVPQVEPKKEPVVKEETFSKDDSSKKEKKEEVIKEGWKKEQGNWRFYENNQPVVNWKKIGGVWYYFDKNGIMLSNTIVDGYLIKGNGAMAENDWVKISDQWYYATASGKISRNKWEKIEGVWYYFDKDGVMLSRTIYNDYLFQGSGAMAENDWVKISDKWYYATASGKISR
;
A
#
# COMPACT_ATOMS: atom_id res chain seq x y z
N MET A 1 1.67 36.70 -69.69
CA MET A 1 1.46 35.86 -70.88
C MET A 1 0.97 34.51 -70.40
N LYS A 2 -0.36 34.23 -70.51
CA LYS A 2 -0.98 33.30 -71.45
C LYS A 2 -0.30 31.91 -71.37
N LYS A 3 -0.96 30.79 -71.07
CA LYS A 3 -2.17 30.10 -71.56
C LYS A 3 -2.46 28.94 -70.63
N ILE A 4 -3.61 28.63 -70.10
CA ILE A 4 -4.88 28.09 -70.65
C ILE A 4 -4.73 26.73 -71.35
N LEU A 5 -5.62 25.80 -70.92
CA LEU A 5 -6.31 24.69 -71.56
C LEU A 5 -5.75 23.30 -71.21
N LEU A 6 -6.51 22.22 -71.12
CA LEU A 6 -7.94 21.93 -71.20
C LEU A 6 -8.18 20.51 -70.65
N ALA A 7 -9.38 20.27 -70.21
CA ALA A 7 -10.02 19.04 -69.83
C ALA A 7 -9.89 17.88 -70.82
N SER A 8 -10.00 16.66 -70.31
CA SER A 8 -10.70 15.62 -71.06
C SER A 8 -11.32 14.59 -70.12
N THR A 9 -12.62 14.59 -70.14
CA THR A 9 -13.54 13.56 -69.67
C THR A 9 -13.46 12.34 -70.58
N VAL A 10 -13.43 11.14 -69.97
CA VAL A 10 -13.88 9.93 -70.64
C VAL A 10 -14.81 9.18 -69.68
N VAL A 11 -16.08 9.20 -70.04
CA VAL A 11 -17.13 8.31 -69.57
C VAL A 11 -17.04 7.05 -70.37
N LEU A 12 -17.03 5.90 -69.75
CA LEU A 12 -17.51 4.68 -70.40
C LEU A 12 -18.18 3.78 -69.36
N SER A 13 -19.43 3.59 -69.62
CA SER A 13 -20.42 2.71 -68.98
C SER A 13 -20.21 1.25 -69.37
N MET A 14 -20.86 0.41 -68.59
CA MET A 14 -21.52 -0.90 -68.86
C MET A 14 -21.03 -1.93 -67.83
N ALA A 15 -21.90 -2.34 -67.03
CA ALA A 15 -23.02 -3.24 -66.98
C ALA A 15 -22.72 -4.57 -66.31
N GLY A 16 -23.50 -4.81 -65.29
CA GLY A 16 -24.12 -6.10 -65.06
C GLY A 16 -23.39 -7.09 -64.13
N PHE A 17 -23.92 -7.30 -62.99
CA PHE A 17 -24.69 -8.46 -62.59
C PHE A 17 -25.16 -8.34 -61.15
N ALA A 18 -26.43 -8.23 -60.98
CA ALA A 18 -27.13 -8.42 -59.71
C ALA A 18 -26.96 -9.86 -59.25
N LYS A 19 -26.51 -10.02 -58.00
CA LYS A 19 -26.88 -11.17 -57.17
C LYS A 19 -27.51 -10.65 -55.91
N THR A 20 -28.81 -10.63 -55.90
CA THR A 20 -29.69 -10.58 -54.77
C THR A 20 -29.37 -11.77 -53.87
N SER A 21 -28.82 -11.52 -52.72
CA SER A 21 -28.90 -12.44 -51.59
C SER A 21 -29.82 -11.81 -50.58
N VAL A 22 -31.06 -12.25 -50.62
CA VAL A 22 -32.06 -12.04 -49.60
C VAL A 22 -31.61 -12.90 -48.42
N TYR A 23 -31.08 -12.27 -47.38
CA TYR A 23 -31.08 -12.88 -46.07
C TYR A 23 -31.91 -12.04 -45.13
N ALA A 24 -32.88 -12.75 -44.63
CA ALA A 24 -33.93 -12.40 -43.74
C ALA A 24 -33.53 -11.38 -42.66
N GLU A 25 -34.39 -10.38 -42.61
CA GLU A 25 -34.64 -9.55 -41.48
C GLU A 25 -35.24 -10.42 -40.37
N GLU A 26 -34.42 -10.95 -39.49
CA GLU A 26 -34.89 -11.60 -38.28
C GLU A 26 -34.78 -10.60 -37.11
N SER A 27 -35.95 -10.12 -36.81
CA SER A 27 -36.42 -9.47 -35.59
C SER A 27 -35.36 -9.34 -34.46
N GLN A 28 -34.94 -8.12 -34.23
CA GLN A 28 -34.44 -7.62 -32.97
C GLN A 28 -35.53 -7.77 -31.90
N VAL A 29 -35.58 -8.92 -31.28
CA VAL A 29 -36.23 -9.05 -29.99
C VAL A 29 -35.33 -8.35 -28.99
N THR A 30 -35.69 -7.14 -28.64
CA THR A 30 -35.29 -6.42 -27.49
C THR A 30 -35.44 -7.31 -26.24
N LYS A 31 -34.42 -8.06 -25.88
CA LYS A 31 -34.20 -8.43 -24.49
C LYS A 31 -33.57 -7.24 -23.78
N LYS A 32 -34.42 -6.33 -23.38
CA LYS A 32 -34.18 -5.40 -22.30
C LYS A 32 -34.13 -6.25 -21.03
N THR A 33 -33.02 -6.94 -20.86
CA THR A 33 -32.69 -7.51 -19.56
C THR A 33 -32.35 -6.32 -18.70
N GLN A 34 -33.23 -6.01 -17.80
CA GLN A 34 -32.94 -5.19 -16.63
C GLN A 34 -31.65 -5.71 -16.02
N ILE A 35 -30.59 -4.97 -16.18
CA ILE A 35 -29.47 -4.99 -15.27
C ILE A 35 -30.01 -4.23 -14.06
N THR A 36 -30.77 -4.94 -13.22
CA THR A 36 -31.00 -4.52 -11.86
C THR A 36 -29.64 -4.43 -11.21
N ASP A 37 -29.38 -3.28 -10.67
CA ASP A 37 -28.34 -2.92 -9.74
C ASP A 37 -27.97 -4.07 -8.80
N VAL A 38 -26.97 -4.85 -9.18
CA VAL A 38 -26.04 -5.43 -8.25
C VAL A 38 -24.77 -4.60 -8.40
N VAL A 39 -24.84 -3.37 -7.93
CA VAL A 39 -23.67 -2.70 -7.40
C VAL A 39 -23.38 -3.44 -6.10
N GLU A 40 -22.91 -4.66 -6.23
CA GLU A 40 -22.22 -5.31 -5.17
C GLU A 40 -20.99 -4.46 -4.91
N LYS A 41 -21.05 -3.79 -3.79
CA LYS A 41 -20.01 -3.03 -3.16
C LYS A 41 -18.79 -3.94 -3.08
N LYS A 42 -17.97 -3.94 -4.16
CA LYS A 42 -16.65 -4.53 -4.12
C LYS A 42 -15.89 -3.66 -3.14
N GLU A 43 -15.90 -4.07 -1.91
CA GLU A 43 -15.10 -3.50 -0.83
C GLU A 43 -13.68 -3.36 -1.35
N GLU A 44 -13.18 -2.17 -1.21
CA GLU A 44 -11.80 -1.80 -1.50
C GLU A 44 -10.88 -2.80 -0.79
N ALA A 45 -10.35 -3.75 -1.55
CA ALA A 45 -9.41 -4.73 -1.01
C ALA A 45 -8.13 -3.98 -0.65
N THR A 46 -8.12 -3.45 0.57
CA THR A 46 -6.87 -3.15 1.23
C THR A 46 -6.11 -4.47 1.37
N PRO A 47 -4.81 -4.51 1.16
CA PRO A 47 -4.03 -5.71 1.42
C PRO A 47 -4.17 -6.04 2.91
N LYS A 48 -5.12 -6.90 3.25
CA LYS A 48 -5.31 -7.41 4.60
C LYS A 48 -4.26 -8.47 4.85
N LYS A 49 -3.14 -8.07 5.45
CA LYS A 49 -2.50 -8.88 6.46
C LYS A 49 -2.80 -8.19 7.80
N GLU A 50 -3.73 -8.74 8.55
CA GLU A 50 -3.84 -8.45 9.99
C GLU A 50 -2.49 -8.82 10.61
N VAL A 51 -1.74 -7.80 11.00
CA VAL A 51 -0.56 -7.98 11.84
C VAL A 51 -1.10 -8.40 13.20
N PRO A 52 -0.75 -9.59 13.73
CA PRO A 52 -1.04 -9.89 15.12
C PRO A 52 -0.40 -8.78 15.95
N GLN A 53 -1.21 -8.07 16.71
CA GLN A 53 -0.70 -7.22 17.77
C GLN A 53 0.02 -8.14 18.75
N VAL A 54 1.32 -8.22 18.63
CA VAL A 54 2.13 -8.82 19.69
C VAL A 54 2.20 -7.75 20.77
N GLU A 55 1.23 -7.81 21.68
CA GLU A 55 1.42 -7.18 22.97
C GLU A 55 2.70 -7.75 23.58
N PRO A 56 3.61 -6.90 24.07
CA PRO A 56 4.75 -7.38 24.84
C PRO A 56 4.21 -8.18 26.03
N LYS A 57 4.68 -9.42 26.16
CA LYS A 57 4.29 -10.35 27.22
C LYS A 57 4.23 -9.64 28.56
N LYS A 58 3.12 -9.92 29.26
CA LYS A 58 2.82 -9.43 30.61
C LYS A 58 4.03 -9.52 31.56
N GLU A 59 4.21 -8.46 32.33
CA GLU A 59 5.14 -8.35 33.45
C GLU A 59 5.01 -9.53 34.42
N PRO A 60 6.12 -9.94 35.06
CA PRO A 60 6.02 -10.77 36.26
C PRO A 60 5.38 -9.95 37.37
N VAL A 61 4.28 -10.46 37.92
CA VAL A 61 3.57 -9.92 39.07
C VAL A 61 4.54 -9.98 40.28
N VAL A 62 4.95 -8.84 40.75
CA VAL A 62 5.65 -8.73 42.05
C VAL A 62 4.57 -8.83 43.15
N LYS A 63 4.63 -9.89 43.94
CA LYS A 63 3.79 -10.05 45.11
C LYS A 63 4.13 -8.96 46.13
N GLU A 64 3.09 -8.22 46.51
CA GLU A 64 3.13 -7.34 47.69
C GLU A 64 3.24 -8.21 48.95
N GLU A 65 4.38 -8.16 49.61
CA GLU A 65 4.51 -8.62 51.01
C GLU A 65 4.33 -7.41 51.91
N THR A 66 3.24 -7.45 52.66
CA THR A 66 2.96 -6.52 53.74
C THR A 66 3.92 -6.78 54.92
N PHE A 67 4.75 -5.81 55.24
CA PHE A 67 5.53 -5.83 56.50
C PHE A 67 5.05 -4.73 57.45
N SER A 68 4.75 -5.16 58.66
CA SER A 68 4.32 -4.36 59.80
C SER A 68 5.43 -3.50 60.36
N LYS A 69 5.01 -2.36 60.91
CA LYS A 69 5.82 -1.36 61.62
C LYS A 69 6.66 -1.99 62.74
N ASP A 70 7.93 -1.63 62.81
CA ASP A 70 8.53 -1.17 64.09
C ASP A 70 9.71 -0.23 63.84
N ASP A 71 9.94 0.58 64.82
CA ASP A 71 10.69 1.84 65.01
C ASP A 71 12.21 1.67 64.88
N SER A 72 12.85 2.61 64.30
CA SER A 72 14.06 3.36 64.66
C SER A 72 15.03 3.64 63.51
N SER A 73 15.25 4.93 63.29
CA SER A 73 16.37 5.59 62.59
C SER A 73 17.28 4.71 61.72
N LYS A 74 16.89 4.55 60.43
CA LYS A 74 17.79 4.07 59.40
C LYS A 74 17.68 4.99 58.20
N LYS A 75 18.80 5.66 57.91
CA LYS A 75 19.08 6.42 56.70
C LYS A 75 18.44 5.70 55.52
N GLU A 76 17.36 6.26 54.96
CA GLU A 76 16.71 5.71 53.78
C GLU A 76 17.72 5.61 52.64
N LYS A 77 18.22 4.41 52.42
CA LYS A 77 18.91 4.06 51.20
C LYS A 77 17.78 3.98 50.15
N LYS A 78 17.61 5.06 49.40
CA LYS A 78 16.71 5.09 48.25
C LYS A 78 17.11 3.90 47.39
N GLU A 79 16.32 2.84 47.40
CA GLU A 79 16.52 1.71 46.46
C GLU A 79 16.47 2.27 45.08
N GLU A 80 17.59 2.24 44.40
CA GLU A 80 17.69 2.66 43.01
C GLU A 80 16.95 1.61 42.18
N VAL A 81 15.76 1.96 41.68
CA VAL A 81 14.95 1.07 40.84
C VAL A 81 15.74 0.82 39.58
N ILE A 82 16.31 -0.37 39.46
CA ILE A 82 17.04 -0.80 38.27
C ILE A 82 16.03 -0.92 37.10
N LYS A 83 16.25 -0.12 36.08
CA LYS A 83 15.46 -0.21 34.85
C LYS A 83 16.14 -1.14 33.87
N GLU A 84 15.44 -2.18 33.46
CA GLU A 84 15.91 -3.15 32.48
C GLU A 84 14.75 -3.57 31.57
N GLY A 85 15.03 -3.80 30.27
CA GLY A 85 14.05 -4.23 29.29
C GLY A 85 13.05 -3.14 28.88
N TRP A 86 11.90 -3.59 28.40
CA TRP A 86 10.84 -2.70 27.91
C TRP A 86 10.12 -1.99 29.06
N LYS A 87 9.98 -0.68 28.96
CA LYS A 87 9.22 0.17 29.87
C LYS A 87 8.35 1.16 29.11
N LYS A 88 7.11 1.35 29.57
CA LYS A 88 6.21 2.39 29.04
C LYS A 88 6.17 3.55 30.02
N GLU A 89 6.69 4.70 29.59
CA GLU A 89 6.80 5.89 30.43
C GLU A 89 6.15 7.08 29.72
N GLN A 90 5.21 7.74 30.40
CA GLN A 90 4.46 8.88 29.84
C GLN A 90 3.85 8.56 28.47
N GLY A 91 3.33 7.34 28.29
CA GLY A 91 2.72 6.89 27.04
C GLY A 91 3.70 6.38 25.97
N ASN A 92 5.01 6.58 26.16
CA ASN A 92 6.05 6.20 25.20
C ASN A 92 6.77 4.92 25.60
N TRP A 93 7.08 4.06 24.64
CA TRP A 93 7.89 2.88 24.86
C TRP A 93 9.39 3.22 24.82
N ARG A 94 10.13 2.66 25.78
CA ARG A 94 11.59 2.69 25.88
C ARG A 94 12.12 1.30 26.15
N PHE A 95 13.35 1.06 25.77
CA PHE A 95 14.07 -0.15 26.14
C PHE A 95 15.32 0.23 26.92
N TYR A 96 15.52 -0.39 28.07
CA TYR A 96 16.63 -0.10 28.96
C TYR A 96 17.62 -1.25 28.98
N GLU A 97 18.89 -0.90 28.94
CA GLU A 97 20.02 -1.79 29.17
C GLU A 97 20.96 -1.11 30.20
N ASN A 98 21.35 -1.84 31.25
CA ASN A 98 22.21 -1.30 32.29
C ASN A 98 21.71 0.06 32.87
N ASN A 99 20.42 0.14 33.13
CA ASN A 99 19.74 1.33 33.65
C ASN A 99 19.74 2.57 32.72
N GLN A 100 20.17 2.41 31.45
CA GLN A 100 20.21 3.47 30.44
C GLN A 100 19.22 3.19 29.33
N PRO A 101 18.47 4.21 28.82
CA PRO A 101 17.61 4.02 27.68
C PRO A 101 18.45 3.81 26.41
N VAL A 102 18.08 2.81 25.65
CA VAL A 102 18.67 2.55 24.32
C VAL A 102 18.30 3.69 23.35
N VAL A 103 19.21 4.05 22.48
CA VAL A 103 19.01 5.02 21.39
C VAL A 103 19.45 4.42 20.05
N ASN A 104 18.93 4.95 18.93
CA ASN A 104 19.19 4.47 17.59
C ASN A 104 18.66 3.05 17.34
N TRP A 105 19.22 2.36 16.36
CA TRP A 105 18.82 1.00 15.99
C TRP A 105 19.24 -0.03 17.03
N LYS A 106 18.29 -0.86 17.44
CA LYS A 106 18.53 -1.98 18.34
C LYS A 106 17.76 -3.21 17.94
N LYS A 107 18.43 -4.36 17.92
CA LYS A 107 17.80 -5.65 17.71
C LYS A 107 17.42 -6.26 19.04
N ILE A 108 16.13 -6.49 19.29
CA ILE A 108 15.58 -7.01 20.54
C ILE A 108 14.72 -8.22 20.21
N GLY A 109 15.05 -9.37 20.79
CA GLY A 109 14.33 -10.61 20.51
C GLY A 109 14.31 -11.00 19.02
N GLY A 110 15.34 -10.66 18.24
CA GLY A 110 15.42 -10.95 16.81
C GLY A 110 14.79 -9.88 15.91
N VAL A 111 14.08 -8.88 16.45
CA VAL A 111 13.39 -7.81 15.72
C VAL A 111 14.14 -6.49 15.87
N TRP A 112 14.21 -5.72 14.77
CA TRP A 112 14.82 -4.40 14.81
C TRP A 112 13.81 -3.34 15.22
N TYR A 113 14.25 -2.42 16.11
CA TYR A 113 13.54 -1.24 16.57
C TYR A 113 14.44 -0.03 16.45
N TYR A 114 13.84 1.15 16.36
CA TYR A 114 14.57 2.41 16.39
C TYR A 114 14.08 3.29 17.52
N PHE A 115 15.02 3.85 18.28
CA PHE A 115 14.78 4.76 19.38
C PHE A 115 15.38 6.12 19.05
N ASP A 116 14.64 7.19 19.33
CA ASP A 116 15.12 8.53 19.13
C ASP A 116 16.25 8.90 20.13
N LYS A 117 16.77 10.13 20.04
CA LYS A 117 17.80 10.64 20.95
C LYS A 117 17.39 10.69 22.42
N ASN A 118 16.11 10.63 22.72
CA ASN A 118 15.54 10.60 24.07
C ASN A 118 15.21 9.17 24.52
N GLY A 119 15.58 8.16 23.74
CA GLY A 119 15.28 6.75 24.00
C GLY A 119 13.81 6.38 23.74
N ILE A 120 13.05 7.20 23.04
CA ILE A 120 11.65 6.91 22.70
C ILE A 120 11.61 6.03 21.44
N MET A 121 10.95 4.88 21.53
CA MET A 121 10.72 3.99 20.39
C MET A 121 9.85 4.70 19.33
N LEU A 122 10.34 4.76 18.10
CA LEU A 122 9.57 5.27 16.98
C LEU A 122 8.63 4.19 16.42
N SER A 123 7.48 4.64 15.94
CA SER A 123 6.48 3.77 15.29
C SER A 123 5.79 4.50 14.15
N ASN A 124 5.26 3.71 13.21
CA ASN A 124 4.50 4.19 12.07
C ASN A 124 5.22 5.33 11.30
N THR A 125 6.48 5.12 10.96
CA THR A 125 7.35 6.12 10.34
C THR A 125 8.41 5.47 9.45
N ILE A 126 9.21 6.31 8.78
CA ILE A 126 10.36 5.91 7.97
C ILE A 126 11.62 6.51 8.59
N VAL A 127 12.61 5.68 8.87
CA VAL A 127 13.90 6.08 9.42
C VAL A 127 15.01 5.55 8.53
N ASP A 128 15.86 6.43 7.99
CA ASP A 128 17.00 6.08 7.12
C ASP A 128 16.61 5.20 5.91
N GLY A 129 15.35 5.36 5.46
CA GLY A 129 14.79 4.56 4.36
C GLY A 129 14.28 3.18 4.79
N TYR A 130 14.25 2.88 6.08
CA TYR A 130 13.63 1.69 6.65
C TYR A 130 12.23 1.99 7.16
N LEU A 131 11.33 1.05 6.96
CA LEU A 131 9.91 1.20 7.29
C LEU A 131 9.65 0.63 8.69
N ILE A 132 9.09 1.47 9.59
CA ILE A 132 8.75 1.10 10.96
C ILE A 132 7.23 0.95 11.08
N LYS A 133 6.79 -0.18 11.58
CA LYS A 133 5.37 -0.50 11.80
C LYS A 133 4.78 0.23 12.99
N GLY A 134 3.45 0.22 13.13
CA GLY A 134 2.74 0.83 14.26
C GLY A 134 3.13 0.26 15.64
N ASN A 135 3.62 -0.98 15.70
CA ASN A 135 4.14 -1.61 16.92
C ASN A 135 5.63 -1.33 17.18
N GLY A 136 6.27 -0.47 16.40
CA GLY A 136 7.68 -0.10 16.50
C GLY A 136 8.66 -1.06 15.81
N ALA A 137 8.23 -2.22 15.38
CA ALA A 137 9.09 -3.17 14.68
C ALA A 137 9.42 -2.68 13.27
N MET A 138 10.67 -2.86 12.81
CA MET A 138 11.03 -2.69 11.40
C MET A 138 10.24 -3.68 10.53
N ALA A 139 9.66 -3.19 9.45
CA ALA A 139 8.95 -4.02 8.49
C ALA A 139 9.95 -4.76 7.58
N GLU A 140 9.65 -6.00 7.23
CA GLU A 140 10.39 -6.81 6.25
C GLU A 140 9.36 -7.57 5.41
N ASN A 141 9.43 -7.45 4.07
CA ASN A 141 8.44 -8.01 3.14
C ASN A 141 7.00 -7.70 3.57
N ASP A 142 6.74 -6.45 3.94
CA ASP A 142 5.47 -6.09 4.57
C ASP A 142 4.99 -4.70 4.13
N TRP A 143 3.68 -4.51 4.17
CA TRP A 143 3.01 -3.27 3.86
C TRP A 143 2.79 -2.45 5.12
N VAL A 144 3.04 -1.13 5.02
CA VAL A 144 2.72 -0.20 6.12
C VAL A 144 2.02 1.03 5.56
N LYS A 145 0.93 1.41 6.21
CA LYS A 145 0.20 2.64 5.89
C LYS A 145 0.63 3.75 6.85
N ILE A 146 1.16 4.85 6.31
CA ILE A 146 1.57 6.03 7.06
C ILE A 146 0.86 7.24 6.46
N SER A 147 0.12 8.00 7.27
CA SER A 147 -0.60 9.21 6.83
C SER A 147 -1.41 8.98 5.55
N ASP A 148 -2.21 7.90 5.53
CA ASP A 148 -3.05 7.47 4.40
C ASP A 148 -2.33 7.04 3.13
N GLN A 149 -1.01 6.97 3.12
CA GLN A 149 -0.19 6.48 2.03
C GLN A 149 0.36 5.08 2.33
N TRP A 150 0.37 4.20 1.32
CA TRP A 150 0.92 2.86 1.42
C TRP A 150 2.37 2.81 0.98
N TYR A 151 3.16 2.10 1.76
CA TYR A 151 4.57 1.81 1.53
C TYR A 151 4.82 0.32 1.64
N TYR A 152 5.83 -0.17 0.95
CA TYR A 152 6.26 -1.56 1.04
C TYR A 152 7.72 -1.64 1.44
N ALA A 153 8.01 -2.42 2.48
CA ALA A 153 9.35 -2.78 2.89
C ALA A 153 9.80 -4.05 2.16
N THR A 154 10.95 -4.01 1.55
CA THR A 154 11.61 -5.20 0.99
C THR A 154 12.09 -6.13 2.09
N ALA A 155 12.64 -7.30 1.74
CA ALA A 155 13.25 -8.23 2.70
C ALA A 155 14.35 -7.61 3.57
N SER A 156 14.99 -6.54 3.10
CA SER A 156 16.00 -5.81 3.88
C SER A 156 15.41 -4.74 4.82
N GLY A 157 14.11 -4.57 4.84
CA GLY A 157 13.41 -3.53 5.60
C GLY A 157 13.39 -2.16 4.93
N LYS A 158 14.11 -1.98 3.82
CA LYS A 158 14.11 -0.72 3.08
C LYS A 158 12.84 -0.57 2.26
N ILE A 159 12.31 0.65 2.20
CA ILE A 159 11.14 0.95 1.37
C ILE A 159 11.47 0.86 -0.12
N SER A 160 10.54 0.32 -0.90
CA SER A 160 10.61 0.36 -2.35
C SER A 160 10.39 1.79 -2.84
N ARG A 161 11.27 2.28 -3.75
CA ARG A 161 11.21 3.64 -4.31
C ARG A 161 11.52 3.64 -5.78
N ASN A 162 10.76 4.43 -6.55
CA ASN A 162 10.97 4.67 -7.97
C ASN A 162 11.13 3.37 -8.78
N LYS A 163 10.31 2.36 -8.49
CA LYS A 163 10.39 1.06 -9.13
C LYS A 163 9.10 0.26 -9.08
N TRP A 164 9.04 -0.72 -9.95
CA TRP A 164 8.04 -1.78 -9.92
C TRP A 164 8.42 -2.85 -8.90
N GLU A 165 7.42 -3.37 -8.20
CA GLU A 165 7.52 -4.56 -7.36
C GLU A 165 6.41 -5.54 -7.70
N LYS A 166 6.77 -6.81 -7.77
CA LYS A 166 5.78 -7.89 -7.90
C LYS A 166 5.61 -8.54 -6.53
N ILE A 167 4.50 -8.23 -5.88
CA ILE A 167 4.21 -8.68 -4.52
C ILE A 167 3.05 -9.67 -4.59
N GLU A 168 3.27 -10.91 -4.14
CA GLU A 168 2.28 -11.99 -4.20
C GLU A 168 1.66 -12.18 -5.60
N GLY A 169 2.47 -12.01 -6.66
CA GLY A 169 2.05 -12.17 -8.05
C GLY A 169 1.44 -10.92 -8.70
N VAL A 170 1.16 -9.86 -7.95
CA VAL A 170 0.55 -8.60 -8.42
C VAL A 170 1.60 -7.51 -8.58
N TRP A 171 1.52 -6.74 -9.66
CA TRP A 171 2.43 -5.63 -9.91
C TRP A 171 1.94 -4.34 -9.25
N TYR A 172 2.88 -3.65 -8.58
CA TYR A 172 2.73 -2.33 -7.97
C TYR A 172 3.85 -1.43 -8.43
N TYR A 173 3.64 -0.12 -8.41
CA TYR A 173 4.69 0.86 -8.62
C TYR A 173 4.78 1.81 -7.44
N PHE A 174 5.99 2.07 -7.00
CA PHE A 174 6.30 3.03 -5.93
C PHE A 174 7.00 4.24 -6.52
N ASP A 175 6.54 5.43 -6.16
CA ASP A 175 7.14 6.68 -6.63
C ASP A 175 8.52 6.97 -5.99
N LYS A 176 9.07 8.14 -6.28
CA LYS A 176 10.37 8.59 -5.76
C LYS A 176 10.41 8.70 -4.22
N ASP A 177 9.28 8.93 -3.60
CA ASP A 177 9.11 9.05 -2.15
C ASP A 177 8.77 7.71 -1.48
N GLY A 178 8.56 6.67 -2.29
CA GLY A 178 8.21 5.33 -1.88
C GLY A 178 6.70 5.13 -1.67
N VAL A 179 5.89 6.08 -2.12
CA VAL A 179 4.44 5.96 -2.03
C VAL A 179 3.93 5.04 -3.14
N MET A 180 3.10 4.07 -2.80
CA MET A 180 2.40 3.23 -3.77
C MET A 180 1.44 4.04 -4.63
N LEU A 181 1.56 3.94 -5.95
CA LEU A 181 0.60 4.55 -6.85
C LEU A 181 -0.76 3.83 -6.77
N SER A 182 -1.84 4.60 -6.76
CA SER A 182 -3.19 4.06 -6.79
C SER A 182 -4.13 4.99 -7.52
N ARG A 183 -5.16 4.42 -8.15
CA ARG A 183 -6.20 5.14 -8.90
C ARG A 183 -5.62 6.23 -9.82
N THR A 184 -4.61 5.86 -10.60
CA THR A 184 -3.87 6.78 -11.47
C THR A 184 -3.38 6.08 -12.74
N ILE A 185 -2.88 6.88 -13.68
CA ILE A 185 -2.14 6.43 -14.85
C ILE A 185 -0.71 6.96 -14.73
N TYR A 186 0.25 6.07 -14.89
CA TYR A 186 1.67 6.42 -14.90
C TYR A 186 2.42 5.66 -15.99
N ASN A 187 3.09 6.36 -16.89
CA ASN A 187 3.81 5.77 -18.05
C ASN A 187 2.91 4.82 -18.87
N ASP A 188 1.68 5.23 -19.17
CA ASP A 188 0.62 4.45 -19.85
C ASP A 188 0.10 3.24 -19.06
N TYR A 189 0.60 2.95 -17.87
CA TYR A 189 0.06 1.88 -17.01
C TYR A 189 -1.06 2.39 -16.13
N LEU A 190 -2.10 1.56 -15.99
CA LEU A 190 -3.30 1.87 -15.23
C LEU A 190 -3.26 1.19 -13.86
N PHE A 191 -3.50 1.97 -12.79
CA PHE A 191 -3.49 1.47 -11.41
C PHE A 191 -4.88 1.54 -10.79
N GLN A 192 -5.30 0.44 -10.19
CA GLN A 192 -6.55 0.32 -9.43
C GLN A 192 -6.51 1.13 -8.13
N GLY A 193 -7.67 1.27 -7.44
CA GLY A 193 -7.75 1.87 -6.12
C GLY A 193 -6.93 1.14 -5.05
N SER A 194 -6.77 -0.17 -5.20
CA SER A 194 -5.92 -1.02 -4.37
C SER A 194 -4.41 -0.79 -4.58
N GLY A 195 -4.01 -0.04 -5.60
CA GLY A 195 -2.62 0.12 -6.04
C GLY A 195 -2.14 -0.95 -7.01
N ALA A 196 -2.88 -2.02 -7.20
CA ALA A 196 -2.55 -3.04 -8.19
C ALA A 196 -2.54 -2.47 -9.61
N MET A 197 -1.55 -2.86 -10.44
CA MET A 197 -1.62 -2.62 -11.87
C MET A 197 -2.85 -3.35 -12.43
N ALA A 198 -3.71 -2.63 -13.16
CA ALA A 198 -4.87 -3.23 -13.81
C ALA A 198 -4.44 -4.06 -15.01
N GLU A 199 -5.05 -5.24 -15.21
CA GLU A 199 -4.85 -6.10 -16.36
C GLU A 199 -6.21 -6.58 -16.85
N ASN A 200 -6.52 -6.37 -18.16
CA ASN A 200 -7.81 -6.69 -18.76
C ASN A 200 -9.01 -6.14 -17.95
N ASP A 201 -8.89 -4.93 -17.42
CA ASP A 201 -9.86 -4.38 -16.49
C ASP A 201 -10.12 -2.89 -16.73
N TRP A 202 -11.30 -2.43 -16.29
CA TRP A 202 -11.71 -1.04 -16.34
C TRP A 202 -11.47 -0.35 -15.01
N VAL A 203 -10.85 0.81 -15.04
CA VAL A 203 -10.65 1.64 -13.85
C VAL A 203 -11.21 3.04 -14.06
N LYS A 204 -11.98 3.53 -13.10
CA LYS A 204 -12.50 4.90 -13.11
C LYS A 204 -11.52 5.83 -12.41
N ILE A 205 -11.04 6.84 -13.15
CA ILE A 205 -10.16 7.90 -12.62
C ILE A 205 -10.81 9.25 -12.92
N SER A 206 -11.09 10.04 -11.90
CA SER A 206 -11.67 11.39 -12.03
C SER A 206 -12.82 11.43 -13.03
N ASP A 207 -13.84 10.58 -12.82
CA ASP A 207 -15.06 10.46 -13.62
C ASP A 207 -14.93 9.90 -15.05
N LYS A 208 -13.73 9.53 -15.48
CA LYS A 208 -13.48 8.87 -16.78
C LYS A 208 -13.11 7.41 -16.57
N TRP A 209 -13.62 6.55 -17.46
CA TRP A 209 -13.26 5.15 -17.50
C TRP A 209 -12.11 4.91 -18.47
N TYR A 210 -11.14 4.12 -18.02
CA TYR A 210 -9.98 3.68 -18.79
C TYR A 210 -9.91 2.16 -18.76
N TYR A 211 -9.55 1.55 -19.87
CA TYR A 211 -9.35 0.11 -19.97
C TYR A 211 -7.86 -0.21 -20.03
N ALA A 212 -7.43 -1.14 -19.18
CA ALA A 212 -6.09 -1.70 -19.24
C ALA A 212 -6.09 -3.00 -20.06
N THR A 213 -5.15 -3.13 -20.96
CA THR A 213 -4.90 -4.37 -21.70
C THR A 213 -4.27 -5.42 -20.77
N ALA A 214 -4.05 -6.64 -21.26
CA ALA A 214 -3.32 -7.70 -20.52
C ALA A 214 -1.91 -7.30 -20.06
N SER A 215 -1.30 -6.31 -20.72
CA SER A 215 0.02 -5.79 -20.32
C SER A 215 -0.05 -4.67 -19.29
N GLY A 216 -1.23 -4.31 -18.80
CA GLY A 216 -1.45 -3.22 -17.85
C GLY A 216 -1.49 -1.83 -18.49
N LYS A 217 -1.25 -1.71 -19.79
CA LYS A 217 -1.28 -0.42 -20.49
C LYS A 217 -2.69 -0.04 -20.89
N ILE A 218 -2.97 1.27 -20.84
CA ILE A 218 -4.25 1.81 -21.32
C ILE A 218 -4.43 1.53 -22.80
N SER A 219 -5.63 1.08 -23.18
CA SER A 219 -6.05 0.99 -24.58
C SER A 219 -6.31 2.41 -25.11
N ARG A 220 -5.72 2.74 -26.24
CA ARG A 220 -5.96 3.99 -26.97
C ARG A 220 -7.00 3.77 -28.06
#